data_400ef95b731d96ca2a3890ea41bebfbb
#
_entry.id   400ef95b731d96ca2a3890ea41bebfbb
#
_cell.length_a   1.000
_cell.length_b   1.000
_cell.length_c   1.000
_cell.angle_alpha   90.00
_cell.angle_beta   90.00
_cell.angle_gamma   90.00
#
_symmetry.space_group_name_H-M   'P 1'
#
loop_
_entity.id
_entity.type
_entity.pdbx_description
1 polymer ?
#
loop_
_entity_poly.entity_id
_entity_poly.type
_entity_poly.pdbx_seq_one_letter_code
_entity_poly.pdbx_strand_id
1 'polypeptide(L)' 'QKFGMSTMNMCLCELVKNRKVDRVEALARSPSPDQLEQLFVKEGV' A
#
# COMPACT_ATOMS: atom_id res chain seq x y z
N GLN A 1 0.73 -15.90 2.79
CA GLN A 1 1.05 -15.65 2.87
C GLN A 1 1.67 -15.48 3.64
N LYS A 2 2.06 -15.15 4.12
CA LYS A 2 2.69 -15.13 4.82
C LYS A 2 3.64 -14.44 4.86
N PHE A 3 3.93 -13.69 4.44
CA PHE A 3 4.92 -13.00 4.35
C PHE A 3 4.82 -11.84 5.07
N GLY A 4 4.83 -11.28 5.86
CA GLY A 4 4.91 -10.12 6.53
C GLY A 4 4.15 -8.96 6.05
N MET A 5 3.48 -9.10 4.97
CA MET A 5 2.72 -8.05 4.44
C MET A 5 1.35 -8.08 4.98
N SER A 6 0.80 -6.98 5.45
CA SER A 6 -0.54 -6.98 5.96
C SER A 6 -1.51 -6.84 4.81
N THR A 7 -2.69 -7.42 4.97
CA THR A 7 -3.71 -7.31 3.93
C THR A 7 -4.16 -5.86 3.76
N MET A 8 -4.05 -5.07 4.83
CA MET A 8 -4.40 -3.66 4.74
C MET A 8 -3.51 -2.96 3.73
N ASN A 9 -2.20 -3.19 3.81
CA ASN A 9 -1.28 -2.58 2.86
C ASN A 9 -1.58 -3.03 1.44
N MET A 10 -1.92 -4.29 1.27
CA MET A 10 -2.24 -4.79 -0.06
C MET A 10 -3.49 -4.12 -0.60
N CYS A 11 -4.51 -3.94 0.23
CA CYS A 11 -5.71 -3.25 -0.18
C CYS A 11 -5.42 -1.80 -0.54
N LEU A 12 -4.62 -1.14 0.28
CA LEU A 12 -4.29 0.26 0.03
C LEU A 12 -3.51 0.41 -1.27
N CYS A 13 -2.58 -0.51 -1.50
CA CYS A 13 -1.81 -0.48 -2.73
C CYS A 13 -2.72 -0.64 -3.94
N GLU A 14 -3.68 -1.54 -3.84
CA GLU A 14 -4.62 -1.77 -4.91
C GLU A 14 -5.44 -0.52 -5.18
N LEU A 15 -5.89 0.14 -4.13
CA LEU A 15 -6.70 1.35 -4.28
C LEU A 15 -5.90 2.44 -4.98
N VAL A 16 -4.62 2.55 -4.65
CA VAL A 16 -3.77 3.55 -5.29
C VAL A 16 -3.55 3.19 -6.76
N LYS A 17 -3.36 1.91 -7.04
CA LYS A 17 -3.18 1.46 -8.41
C LYS A 17 -4.39 1.80 -9.25
N ASN A 18 -5.57 1.68 -8.68
CA ASN A 18 -6.81 1.98 -9.39
C ASN A 18 -7.19 3.45 -9.28
N ARG A 19 -6.32 4.26 -8.65
CA ARG A 19 -6.52 5.69 -8.51
C ARG A 19 -7.76 6.02 -7.71
N LYS A 20 -8.12 5.15 -6.78
CA LYS A 20 -9.24 5.40 -5.90
C LYS A 20 -8.83 6.24 -4.71
N VAL A 21 -7.55 6.18 -4.31
CA VAL A 21 -7.03 7.02 -3.26
C VAL A 21 -5.63 7.45 -3.67
N ASP A 22 -5.15 8.56 -3.08
CA ASP A 22 -3.82 9.04 -3.36
C ASP A 22 -2.80 8.26 -2.54
N ARG A 23 -1.55 8.28 -2.99
CA ARG A 23 -0.49 7.64 -2.23
C ARG A 23 -0.40 8.20 -0.83
N VAL A 24 -0.45 9.52 -0.71
CA VAL A 24 -0.37 10.16 0.59
C VAL A 24 -1.49 9.69 1.50
N GLU A 25 -2.70 9.61 0.93
CA GLU A 25 -3.83 9.14 1.70
C GLU A 25 -3.63 7.70 2.15
N ALA A 26 -3.17 6.86 1.25
CA ALA A 26 -2.96 5.45 1.58
C ALA A 26 -1.90 5.30 2.67
N LEU A 27 -0.82 6.07 2.56
CA LEU A 27 0.23 6.00 3.58
C LEU A 27 -0.30 6.46 4.93
N ALA A 28 -1.15 7.47 4.94
CA ALA A 28 -1.72 7.97 6.19
C ALA A 28 -2.61 6.93 6.84
N ARG A 29 -3.24 6.09 6.03
CA ARG A 29 -4.15 5.08 6.57
C ARG A 29 -3.45 3.78 6.88
N SER A 30 -2.22 3.62 6.41
CA SER A 30 -1.52 2.36 6.57
C SER A 30 -0.96 2.22 7.99
N PRO A 31 -1.10 1.03 8.58
CA PRO A 31 -0.46 0.77 9.87
C PRO A 31 1.05 0.65 9.74
N SER A 32 1.55 0.39 8.54
CA SER A 32 2.98 0.27 8.31
C SER A 32 3.32 1.00 7.03
N PRO A 33 3.37 2.33 7.07
CA PRO A 33 3.59 3.10 5.85
C PRO A 33 4.90 2.78 5.16
N ASP A 34 5.93 2.42 5.92
CA ASP A 34 7.21 2.06 5.30
C ASP A 34 7.04 0.84 4.40
N GLN A 35 6.32 -0.16 4.88
CA GLN A 35 6.10 -1.35 4.09
C GLN A 35 5.22 -1.06 2.89
N LEU A 36 4.22 -0.21 3.08
CA LEU A 36 3.35 0.16 1.98
C LEU A 36 4.14 0.89 0.90
N GLU A 37 5.06 1.74 1.30
CA GLU A 37 5.88 2.46 0.35
C GLU A 37 6.72 1.50 -0.47
N GLN A 38 7.27 0.48 0.18
CA GLN A 38 8.03 -0.53 -0.54
C GLN A 38 7.14 -1.30 -1.51
N LEU A 39 5.91 -1.53 -1.13
CA LEU A 39 4.96 -2.17 -2.02
C LEU A 39 4.74 -1.31 -3.26
N PHE A 40 4.61 -0.01 -3.07
CA PHE A 40 4.42 0.89 -4.21
C PHE A 40 5.58 0.77 -5.19
N VAL A 41 6.79 0.78 -4.67
CA VAL A 41 7.97 0.66 -5.52
C VAL A 41 7.98 -0.69 -6.24
N LYS A 42 7.65 -1.74 -5.52
CA LYS A 42 7.67 -3.08 -6.08
C LYS A 42 6.61 -3.23 -7.17
N GLU A 43 5.45 -2.64 -6.95
CA GLU A 43 4.36 -2.76 -7.90
C GLU A 43 4.41 -1.71 -9.00
N GLY A 44 5.32 -0.77 -8.88
CA GLY A 44 5.42 0.27 -9.89
C GLY A 44 4.32 1.31 -9.79
N VAL A 45 3.82 1.52 -8.60
CA VAL A 45 2.72 2.47 -8.40
C VAL A 45 3.23 3.88 -8.22
#